data_3f414a688a068e7dcc7a3f51845f8dff
#
_entry.id   3f414a688a068e7dcc7a3f51845f8dff
#
_cell.length_a   1.000
_cell.length_b   1.000
_cell.length_c   1.000
_cell.angle_alpha   90.00
_cell.angle_beta   90.00
_cell.angle_gamma   90.00
#
_symmetry.space_group_name_H-M   'P 1'
#
loop_
_entity.id
_entity.type
_entity.pdbx_description
1 polymer ?
#
loop_
_entity_poly.entity_id
_entity_poly.type
_entity_poly.pdbx_seq_one_letter_code
_entity_poly.pdbx_strand_id
1 'polypeptide(L)' 'MKVGDKIRIIRMDGEPQYDGKTGTVTHVDDAGQIHGTWGGCALIPGVDNYTVIK' A
#
# COMPACT_ATOMS: atom_id res chain seq x y z
N MET A 1 5.75 3.12 8.98
CA MET A 1 5.89 2.32 7.75
C MET A 1 7.18 2.68 7.04
N LYS A 2 7.86 1.70 6.49
CA LYS A 2 9.14 1.93 5.81
C LYS A 2 9.34 0.87 4.74
N VAL A 3 10.29 1.10 3.84
CA VAL A 3 10.69 0.13 2.82
C VAL A 3 11.06 -1.19 3.49
N GLY A 4 10.57 -2.29 2.92
CA GLY A 4 10.75 -3.63 3.46
C GLY A 4 9.61 -4.13 4.33
N ASP A 5 8.71 -3.25 4.77
CA ASP A 5 7.55 -3.67 5.55
C ASP A 5 6.57 -4.42 4.67
N LYS A 6 5.96 -5.48 5.22
CA LYS A 6 4.85 -6.17 4.57
C LYS A 6 3.55 -5.53 5.01
N ILE A 7 2.65 -5.34 4.06
CA ILE A 7 1.35 -4.77 4.35
C ILE A 7 0.23 -5.59 3.70
N ARG A 8 -0.96 -5.44 4.25
CA ARG A 8 -2.21 -5.90 3.62
C ARG A 8 -3.05 -4.69 3.29
N ILE A 9 -3.53 -4.62 2.06
CA ILE A 9 -4.45 -3.58 1.63
C ILE A 9 -5.85 -3.99 2.10
N ILE A 10 -6.44 -3.17 2.96
CA ILE A 10 -7.81 -3.38 3.44
C ILE A 10 -8.78 -2.87 2.38
N ARG A 11 -8.54 -1.64 1.91
CA ARG A 11 -9.36 -1.03 0.88
C ARG A 11 -8.55 0.07 0.18
N MET A 12 -8.55 0.05 -1.14
CA MET A 12 -7.94 1.11 -1.95
C MET A 12 -9.06 1.87 -2.65
N ASP A 13 -9.18 3.16 -2.35
CA ASP A 13 -10.24 4.01 -2.88
C ASP A 13 -10.15 4.08 -4.40
N GLY A 14 -11.28 3.80 -5.06
CA GLY A 14 -11.34 3.78 -6.52
C GLY A 14 -10.69 2.58 -7.18
N GLU A 15 -10.09 1.66 -6.41
CA GLU A 15 -9.35 0.51 -6.95
C GLU A 15 -9.69 -0.77 -6.17
N PRO A 16 -10.96 -1.23 -6.22
CA PRO A 16 -11.40 -2.35 -5.38
C PRO A 16 -10.69 -3.68 -5.70
N GLN A 17 -10.08 -3.80 -6.87
CA GLN A 17 -9.35 -5.01 -7.23
C GLN A 17 -8.13 -5.25 -6.36
N TYR A 18 -7.67 -4.24 -5.63
CA TYR A 18 -6.54 -4.38 -4.72
C TYR A 18 -6.95 -4.76 -3.30
N ASP A 19 -8.26 -4.78 -3.00
CA ASP A 19 -8.75 -5.11 -1.67
C ASP A 19 -8.29 -6.52 -1.26
N GLY A 20 -7.69 -6.61 -0.06
CA GLY A 20 -7.19 -7.88 0.47
C GLY A 20 -5.83 -8.32 -0.04
N LYS A 21 -5.23 -7.59 -0.97
CA LYS A 21 -3.90 -7.94 -1.46
C LYS A 21 -2.84 -7.64 -0.42
N THR A 22 -1.78 -8.45 -0.45
CA THR A 22 -0.60 -8.25 0.40
C THR A 22 0.59 -7.95 -0.48
N GLY A 23 1.57 -7.27 0.10
CA GLY A 23 2.81 -6.96 -0.61
C GLY A 23 3.84 -6.35 0.32
N THR A 24 4.99 -6.05 -0.27
CA THR A 24 6.12 -5.46 0.45
C THR A 24 6.36 -4.05 -0.08
N VAL A 25 6.55 -3.10 0.83
CA VAL A 25 6.85 -1.72 0.48
C VAL A 25 8.23 -1.66 -0.17
N THR A 26 8.30 -1.09 -1.37
CA THR A 26 9.56 -0.94 -2.11
C THR A 26 10.05 0.52 -2.14
N HIS A 27 9.15 1.48 -2.00
CA HIS A 27 9.50 2.89 -2.10
C HIS A 27 8.39 3.76 -1.51
N VAL A 28 8.78 4.83 -0.85
CA VAL A 28 7.86 5.90 -0.43
C VAL A 28 8.33 7.16 -1.14
N ASP A 29 7.48 7.75 -1.97
CA ASP A 29 7.87 8.89 -2.77
C ASP A 29 7.77 10.22 -1.99
N ASP A 30 8.18 11.31 -2.63
CA ASP A 30 8.22 12.62 -1.99
C ASP A 30 6.83 13.16 -1.63
N ALA A 31 5.79 12.66 -2.29
CA ALA A 31 4.41 13.01 -1.97
C ALA A 31 3.84 12.17 -0.82
N GLY A 32 4.62 11.23 -0.28
CA GLY A 32 4.18 10.35 0.80
C GLY A 32 3.38 9.15 0.30
N GLN A 33 3.31 8.92 -0.99
CA GLN A 33 2.61 7.76 -1.55
C GLN A 33 3.50 6.52 -1.45
N ILE A 34 2.86 5.40 -1.11
CA ILE A 34 3.57 4.16 -0.78
C ILE A 34 3.47 3.20 -1.96
N HIS A 35 4.61 2.82 -2.50
CA HIS A 35 4.74 1.88 -3.60
C HIS A 35 5.20 0.52 -3.09
N GLY A 36 4.76 -0.55 -3.75
CA GLY A 36 5.15 -1.89 -3.35
C GLY A 36 4.79 -2.94 -4.39
N THR A 37 4.90 -4.20 -3.99
CA THR A 37 4.78 -5.35 -4.90
C THR A 37 3.34 -5.74 -5.21
N TRP A 38 2.34 -5.05 -4.67
CA TRP A 38 0.93 -5.38 -4.90
C TRP A 38 0.44 -5.00 -6.30
N GLY A 39 1.14 -4.11 -6.99
CA GLY A 39 0.77 -3.69 -8.34
C GLY A 39 1.25 -2.27 -8.64
N GLY A 40 0.72 -1.68 -9.71
CA GLY A 40 1.15 -0.38 -10.19
C GLY A 40 0.58 0.83 -9.47
N CYS A 41 -0.38 0.64 -8.54
CA CYS A 41 -1.00 1.75 -7.83
C CYS A 41 -0.35 1.97 -6.47
N ALA A 42 -0.01 3.22 -6.16
CA ALA A 42 0.52 3.59 -4.87
C ALA A 42 -0.61 3.74 -3.85
N LEU A 43 -0.32 3.40 -2.59
CA LEU A 43 -1.24 3.67 -1.47
C LEU A 43 -1.10 5.12 -1.04
N ILE A 44 -2.24 5.77 -0.80
CA ILE A 44 -2.28 7.16 -0.38
C ILE A 44 -2.69 7.19 1.09
N PRO A 45 -1.77 7.53 2.02
CA PRO A 45 -2.11 7.64 3.43
C PRO A 45 -3.26 8.62 3.67
N GLY A 46 -4.20 8.23 4.52
CA GLY A 46 -5.38 9.05 4.80
C GLY A 46 -6.55 8.83 3.84
N VAL A 47 -6.31 8.20 2.69
CA VAL A 47 -7.35 7.87 1.70
C VAL A 47 -7.55 6.37 1.63
N ASP A 48 -6.45 5.63 1.50
CA ASP A 48 -6.50 4.18 1.38
C ASP A 48 -6.28 3.54 2.77
N ASN A 49 -6.96 2.42 3.00
CA ASN A 49 -6.82 1.67 4.25
C ASN A 49 -5.88 0.48 4.06
N TYR A 50 -4.92 0.38 4.92
CA TYR A 50 -3.95 -0.72 4.92
C TYR A 50 -3.44 -0.97 6.33
N THR A 51 -2.84 -2.14 6.54
CA THR A 51 -2.23 -2.49 7.82
C THR A 51 -0.87 -3.13 7.59
N VAL A 52 0.04 -2.89 8.51
CA VAL A 52 1.35 -3.55 8.49
C VAL A 52 1.19 -4.94 9.08
N ILE A 53 1.66 -5.95 8.36
CA ILE A 53 1.66 -7.34 8.84
C ILE A 53 3.08 -7.74 9.22
N LYS A 54 3.16 -8.45 10.29
CA LYS A 54 4.46 -8.94 10.78
C LYS A 54 4.64 -10.41 10.51
#